data_9665d54a66f2ab5de4574989d98e3021
#
_entry.id   9665d54a66f2ab5de4574989d98e3021
#
_cell.length_a   1.000
_cell.length_b   1.000
_cell.length_c   1.000
_cell.angle_alpha   90.00
_cell.angle_beta   90.00
_cell.angle_gamma   90.00
#
_symmetry.space_group_name_H-M   'P 1'
#
loop_
_entity.id
_entity.type
_entity.pdbx_description
1 polymer ?
#
loop_
_entity_poly.entity_id
_entity_poly.type
_entity_poly.pdbx_seq_one_letter_code
_entity_poly.pdbx_strand_id
1 'polypeptide(L)' 'MEIIKLSVGDVLELKKPHPCGSKNFKVLRVGSQVRVVCSGCGRDMVLERPALEKAIKKIILHNGD' A
#
# COMPACT_ATOMS: atom_id res chain seq x y z
N MET A 1 -14.31 15.05 -2.33
CA MET A 1 -14.12 13.61 -2.07
C MET A 1 -12.96 13.12 -2.91
N GLU A 2 -11.96 12.56 -2.26
CA GLU A 2 -10.78 12.09 -2.96
C GLU A 2 -10.88 10.60 -3.26
N ILE A 3 -10.57 10.26 -4.48
CA ILE A 3 -10.51 8.86 -4.90
C ILE A 3 -9.05 8.49 -5.05
N ILE A 4 -8.61 7.52 -4.27
CA ILE A 4 -7.25 7.04 -4.34
C ILE A 4 -7.19 5.95 -5.40
N LYS A 5 -6.42 6.20 -6.46
CA LYS A 5 -6.18 5.18 -7.48
C LYS A 5 -4.93 4.41 -7.10
N LEU A 6 -5.08 3.11 -6.99
CA LEU A 6 -3.98 2.22 -6.70
C LEU A 6 -3.64 1.41 -7.95
N SER A 7 -2.35 1.24 -8.20
CA SER A 7 -1.88 0.46 -9.34
C SER A 7 -0.77 -0.46 -8.89
N VAL A 8 -0.60 -1.56 -9.62
CA VAL A 8 0.50 -2.48 -9.34
C VAL A 8 1.82 -1.75 -9.50
N GLY A 9 2.70 -1.90 -8.54
CA GLY A 9 3.99 -1.24 -8.53
C GLY A 9 4.05 0.06 -7.76
N ASP A 10 2.89 0.55 -7.30
CA ASP A 10 2.87 1.76 -6.46
C ASP A 10 3.56 1.50 -5.15
N VAL A 11 4.21 2.54 -4.62
CA VAL A 11 4.80 2.48 -3.28
C VAL A 11 4.01 3.43 -2.39
N LEU A 12 3.53 2.90 -1.27
CA LEU A 12 2.67 3.62 -0.35
C LEU A 12 3.35 3.76 1.00
N GLU A 13 3.07 4.87 1.67
CA GLU A 13 3.44 5.01 3.08
C GLU A 13 2.17 4.89 3.92
N LEU A 14 2.16 3.98 4.87
CA LEU A 14 1.01 3.78 5.75
C LEU A 14 1.17 4.59 7.03
N LYS A 15 0.02 4.89 7.64
CA LYS A 15 0.00 5.66 8.87
C LYS A 15 0.63 4.90 10.03
N LYS A 16 0.47 3.57 10.05
CA LYS A 16 1.02 2.73 11.09
C LYS A 16 2.31 2.10 10.61
N PRO A 17 3.41 2.22 11.35
CA PRO A 17 4.65 1.56 10.98
C PRO A 17 4.52 0.04 11.12
N HIS A 18 5.19 -0.68 10.24
CA HIS A 18 5.30 -2.12 10.34
C HIS A 18 6.28 -2.48 11.46
N PRO A 19 6.11 -3.63 12.13
CA PRO A 19 7.04 -4.04 13.19
C PRO A 19 8.51 -4.06 12.82
N CYS A 20 8.83 -4.21 11.53
CA CYS A 20 10.22 -4.18 11.07
C CYS A 20 10.78 -2.75 10.98
N GLY A 21 9.97 -1.74 11.25
CA GLY A 21 10.38 -0.35 11.20
C GLY A 21 10.16 0.34 9.87
N SER A 22 9.78 -0.40 8.84
CA SER A 22 9.50 0.20 7.54
C SER A 22 8.06 0.68 7.45
N LYS A 23 7.87 1.80 6.79
CA LYS A 23 6.54 2.34 6.55
C LYS A 23 6.12 2.21 5.10
N ASN A 24 7.04 1.83 4.23
CA ASN A 24 6.81 1.79 2.79
C ASN A 24 6.35 0.42 2.36
N PHE A 25 5.30 0.39 1.56
CA PHE A 25 4.71 -0.85 1.07
C PHE A 25 4.53 -0.75 -0.43
N LYS A 26 4.90 -1.80 -1.14
CA LYS A 26 4.75 -1.88 -2.58
C LYS A 26 3.49 -2.65 -2.92
N VAL A 27 2.69 -2.11 -3.83
CA VAL A 27 1.46 -2.76 -4.28
C VAL A 27 1.82 -3.84 -5.28
N LEU A 28 1.43 -5.08 -4.98
CA LEU A 28 1.65 -6.21 -5.87
C LEU A 28 0.42 -6.54 -6.69
N ARG A 29 -0.77 -6.31 -6.16
CA ARG A 29 -2.00 -6.64 -6.84
C ARG A 29 -3.11 -5.73 -6.36
N VAL A 30 -3.97 -5.34 -7.29
CA VAL A 30 -5.11 -4.48 -6.99
C VAL A 30 -6.39 -5.19 -7.44
N GLY A 31 -7.40 -5.13 -6.58
CA GLY A 31 -8.70 -5.73 -6.86
C GLY A 31 -9.63 -5.34 -5.72
N SER A 32 -10.60 -6.20 -5.42
CA SER A 32 -11.44 -5.98 -4.23
C SER A 32 -10.58 -6.06 -2.97
N GLN A 33 -9.50 -6.84 -3.02
CA GLN A 33 -8.47 -6.84 -2.00
C GLN A 33 -7.16 -6.40 -2.65
N VAL A 34 -6.31 -5.74 -1.88
CA VAL A 34 -5.03 -5.24 -2.37
C VAL A 34 -3.92 -6.00 -1.68
N ARG A 35 -3.01 -6.56 -2.47
CA ARG A 35 -1.85 -7.25 -1.93
C ARG A 35 -0.67 -6.29 -1.95
N VAL A 36 -0.02 -6.16 -0.79
CA VAL A 36 1.13 -5.29 -0.65
C VAL A 36 2.26 -6.05 0.03
N VAL A 37 3.48 -5.59 -0.21
CA VAL A 37 4.66 -6.17 0.42
C VAL A 37 5.43 -5.06 1.14
N CYS A 38 5.87 -5.36 2.35
CA CYS A 38 6.70 -4.44 3.11
C CYS A 38 8.07 -4.34 2.44
N SER A 39 8.49 -3.13 2.09
CA SER A 39 9.77 -2.94 1.42
C SER A 39 10.96 -3.14 2.35
N GLY A 40 10.73 -3.17 3.67
CA GLY A 40 11.80 -3.40 4.62
C GLY A 40 12.12 -4.87 4.84
N CYS A 41 11.10 -5.68 5.11
CA CYS A 41 11.30 -7.09 5.44
C CYS A 41 10.77 -8.04 4.36
N GLY A 42 10.06 -7.54 3.36
CA GLY A 42 9.53 -8.35 2.28
C GLY A 42 8.28 -9.15 2.64
N ARG A 43 7.63 -8.81 3.73
CA ARG A 43 6.45 -9.55 4.16
C ARG A 43 5.22 -9.15 3.36
N ASP A 44 4.49 -10.15 2.85
CA ASP A 44 3.25 -9.94 2.11
C ASP A 44 2.09 -9.72 3.06
N MET A 45 1.19 -8.84 2.64
CA MET A 45 -0.07 -8.64 3.35
C MET A 45 -1.18 -8.41 2.34
N VAL A 46 -2.39 -8.85 2.69
CA VAL A 46 -3.57 -8.60 1.90
C VAL A 46 -4.53 -7.79 2.75
N LEU A 47 -4.98 -6.67 2.21
CA LEU A 47 -5.89 -5.75 2.90
C LEU A 47 -7.09 -5.49 2.00
N GLU A 48 -8.24 -5.30 2.62
CA GLU A 48 -9.38 -4.86 1.86
C GLU A 48 -9.15 -3.43 1.39
N ARG A 49 -9.59 -3.13 0.18
CA ARG A 49 -9.33 -1.83 -0.41
C ARG A 49 -9.78 -0.65 0.45
N PRO A 50 -11.01 -0.66 1.01
CA PRO A 50 -11.43 0.45 1.88
C PRO A 50 -10.55 0.61 3.11
N ALA A 51 -10.13 -0.51 3.70
CA ALA A 51 -9.27 -0.47 4.88
C ALA A 51 -7.89 0.07 4.52
N LEU A 52 -7.35 -0.34 3.38
CA LEU A 52 -6.06 0.14 2.93
C LEU A 52 -6.11 1.63 2.63
N GLU A 53 -7.16 2.09 1.95
CA GLU A 53 -7.29 3.51 1.64
C GLU A 53 -7.28 4.38 2.88
N LYS A 54 -7.91 3.91 3.95
CA LYS A 54 -7.89 4.62 5.23
C LYS A 54 -6.53 4.58 5.90
N ALA A 55 -5.75 3.55 5.63
CA ALA A 55 -4.44 3.38 6.25
C ALA A 55 -3.33 4.11 5.50
N ILE A 56 -3.55 4.50 4.27
CA ILE A 56 -2.54 5.20 3.48
C ILE A 56 -2.33 6.61 4.00
N LYS A 57 -1.08 6.94 4.30
CA LYS A 57 -0.71 8.30 4.65
C LYS A 57 -0.43 9.11 3.40
N LYS A 58 0.33 8.52 2.48
CA LYS A 58 0.62 9.15 1.18
C LYS A 58 1.11 8.10 0.20
N ILE A 59 1.02 8.43 -1.07
CA ILE A 59 1.58 7.62 -2.14
C ILE A 59 2.95 8.17 -2.47
N ILE A 60 3.99 7.36 -2.29
CA ILE A 60 5.37 7.78 -2.53
C ILE A 60 5.70 7.70 -4.01
N LEU A 61 5.27 6.61 -4.65
CA LEU A 61 5.52 6.38 -6.06
C LEU A 61 4.25 5.83 -6.69
N HIS A 62 3.77 6.50 -7.73
CA HIS A 62 2.62 6.04 -8.49
C HIS A 62 3.11 5.54 -9.85
N ASN A 63 3.01 4.24 -10.08
CA ASN A 63 3.53 3.59 -11.27
C ASN A 63 2.44 3.29 -12.31
N GLY A 64 1.21 3.62 -12.03
CA GLY A 64 0.11 3.38 -12.93
C GLY A 64 -0.44 4.67 -13.51
N ASP A 65 -1.38 4.52 -14.40
CA ASP A 65 -2.07 5.65 -15.01
C ASP A 65 -3.24 6.12 -14.18
#